data_f7d397fdae079381bd28d0c532041302
#
_entry.id   f7d397fdae079381bd28d0c532041302
#
_cell.length_a   1.000
_cell.length_b   1.000
_cell.length_c   1.000
_cell.angle_alpha   90.00
_cell.angle_beta   90.00
_cell.angle_gamma   90.00
#
_symmetry.space_group_name_H-M   'P 1'
#
loop_
_entity.id
_entity.type
_entity.pdbx_description
1 polymer ?
#
loop_
_entity_poly.entity_id
_entity_poly.type
_entity_poly.pdbx_seq_one_letter_code
_entity_poly.pdbx_strand_id
1 'polypeptide(L)'
;MKTLVSALLALASAAAGAQGYPAKPITLIIPFAAGGDSDLSGRNLAVNAQKYLNNQPMVPVNRAGASGAIGTMWVRNAAPDGYTLLVARIATHAILPALESKLQYKWNEFTMLSLIELNPYICFVRGDAPIRSAAELVNAIRANPGKLNFATAGIGTSQNMASQYFMTLAGLTKDHAVGIHFKGGGEVTTAVLAAQVNFACNNAPTVIPQVRAGTLRALFVTPARLPEIPDVPSAAEAGFPGMNAIVGWTALMGPPGLPREVVERWTAVFQQLARDPGWQQGNARLGGIAAIRSPAETERFVREQFELYNRLVGMLGIRQ
;
A
#
# COMPACT_ATOMS: atom_id res chain seq x y z
N MET A 1 14.26 6.30 62.45
CA MET A 1 13.46 5.25 61.78
C MET A 1 12.52 5.79 60.70
N LYS A 2 11.84 6.93 60.87
CA LYS A 2 10.90 7.48 59.84
C LYS A 2 11.58 7.96 58.55
N THR A 3 12.82 8.44 58.59
CA THR A 3 13.58 8.91 57.45
C THR A 3 14.12 7.80 56.54
N LEU A 4 14.44 6.64 57.10
CA LEU A 4 14.89 5.47 56.31
C LEU A 4 13.76 4.79 55.55
N VAL A 5 12.54 4.78 56.09
CA VAL A 5 11.36 4.21 55.42
C VAL A 5 10.94 5.05 54.20
N SER A 6 11.06 6.39 54.30
CA SER A 6 10.73 7.28 53.17
C SER A 6 11.74 7.16 52.02
N ALA A 7 13.01 6.91 52.30
CA ALA A 7 14.03 6.69 51.28
C ALA A 7 13.86 5.35 50.54
N LEU A 8 13.45 4.30 51.22
CA LEU A 8 13.15 2.99 50.59
C LEU A 8 11.89 3.03 49.71
N LEU A 9 10.84 3.81 50.10
CA LEU A 9 9.66 3.99 49.26
C LEU A 9 9.97 4.80 47.98
N ALA A 10 10.86 5.78 48.03
CA ALA A 10 11.28 6.56 46.89
C ALA A 10 12.13 5.74 45.87
N LEU A 11 12.98 4.82 46.36
CA LEU A 11 13.72 3.91 45.48
C LEU A 11 12.83 2.82 44.84
N ALA A 12 11.79 2.37 45.49
CA ALA A 12 10.83 1.39 44.96
C ALA A 12 9.98 1.99 43.82
N SER A 13 9.70 3.30 43.86
CA SER A 13 8.95 4.00 42.81
C SER A 13 9.79 4.21 41.55
N ALA A 14 11.11 4.26 41.63
CA ALA A 14 12.00 4.42 40.47
C ALA A 14 12.19 3.10 39.69
N ALA A 15 11.95 1.95 40.32
CA ALA A 15 12.08 0.64 39.67
C ALA A 15 10.82 0.20 38.86
N ALA A 16 9.69 0.92 38.97
CA ALA A 16 8.45 0.61 38.29
C ALA A 16 8.42 1.14 36.82
N GLY A 17 9.48 1.77 36.33
CA GLY A 17 9.51 2.53 35.06
C GLY A 17 10.17 1.86 33.85
N ALA A 18 10.63 0.61 33.91
CA ALA A 18 11.37 0.02 32.81
C ALA A 18 10.75 -1.28 32.25
N GLN A 19 9.45 -1.32 32.04
CA GLN A 19 8.93 -2.28 31.07
C GLN A 19 9.24 -1.69 29.69
N GLY A 20 10.30 -2.25 29.03
CA GLY A 20 10.72 -1.77 27.71
C GLY A 20 9.58 -1.85 26.70
N TYR A 21 9.49 -0.85 25.83
CA TYR A 21 8.51 -0.81 24.74
C TYR A 21 8.65 -2.04 23.82
N PRO A 22 7.53 -2.71 23.42
CA PRO A 22 6.14 -2.49 23.87
C PRO A 22 5.81 -3.30 25.13
N ALA A 23 5.05 -2.70 26.07
CA ALA A 23 4.55 -3.33 27.29
C ALA A 23 3.04 -3.67 27.24
N LYS A 24 2.34 -3.26 26.17
CA LYS A 24 0.90 -3.49 25.93
C LYS A 24 0.65 -3.70 24.43
N PRO A 25 -0.55 -4.16 24.03
CA PRO A 25 -0.91 -4.31 22.61
C PRO A 25 -0.75 -3.02 21.81
N ILE A 26 -0.31 -3.17 20.54
CA ILE A 26 -0.15 -2.07 19.58
C ILE A 26 -1.35 -2.08 18.64
N THR A 27 -2.06 -0.97 18.53
CA THR A 27 -3.13 -0.78 17.55
C THR A 27 -2.53 -0.47 16.18
N LEU A 28 -2.84 -1.29 15.18
CA LEU A 28 -2.39 -1.11 13.81
C LEU A 28 -3.55 -0.61 12.95
N ILE A 29 -3.58 0.67 12.65
CA ILE A 29 -4.62 1.29 11.80
C ILE A 29 -4.36 0.95 10.35
N ILE A 30 -5.37 0.34 9.71
CA ILE A 30 -5.41 0.03 8.29
C ILE A 30 -6.43 0.97 7.65
N PRO A 31 -6.01 1.92 6.79
CA PRO A 31 -6.87 3.01 6.29
C PRO A 31 -7.82 2.57 5.16
N PHE A 32 -8.01 1.28 4.96
CA PHE A 32 -8.87 0.70 3.92
C PHE A 32 -9.75 -0.43 4.48
N ALA A 33 -10.72 -0.87 3.67
CA ALA A 33 -11.65 -1.92 4.05
C ALA A 33 -10.93 -3.27 4.25
N ALA A 34 -11.53 -4.12 5.09
CA ALA A 34 -11.07 -5.48 5.33
C ALA A 34 -11.09 -6.32 4.03
N GLY A 35 -10.15 -7.28 3.93
CA GLY A 35 -10.02 -8.18 2.78
C GLY A 35 -9.29 -7.59 1.57
N GLY A 36 -8.97 -6.29 1.56
CA GLY A 36 -8.12 -5.68 0.54
C GLY A 36 -6.63 -5.90 0.80
N ASP A 37 -5.80 -5.53 -0.17
CA ASP A 37 -4.34 -5.68 -0.10
C ASP A 37 -3.72 -5.01 1.15
N SER A 38 -4.17 -3.83 1.53
CA SER A 38 -3.71 -3.15 2.75
C SER A 38 -4.03 -3.93 4.03
N ASP A 39 -5.19 -4.56 4.08
CA ASP A 39 -5.62 -5.36 5.22
C ASP A 39 -4.78 -6.64 5.31
N LEU A 40 -4.58 -7.32 4.19
CA LEU A 40 -3.76 -8.51 4.10
C LEU A 40 -2.31 -8.23 4.50
N SER A 41 -1.70 -7.16 4.00
CA SER A 41 -0.35 -6.72 4.38
C SER A 41 -0.24 -6.39 5.87
N GLY A 42 -1.19 -5.62 6.40
CA GLY A 42 -1.20 -5.24 7.82
C GLY A 42 -1.34 -6.46 8.75
N ARG A 43 -2.19 -7.43 8.39
CA ARG A 43 -2.35 -8.69 9.16
C ARG A 43 -1.12 -9.58 9.04
N ASN A 44 -0.49 -9.66 7.88
CA ASN A 44 0.77 -10.37 7.70
C ASN A 44 1.88 -9.78 8.60
N LEU A 45 1.98 -8.44 8.66
CA LEU A 45 2.89 -7.78 9.59
C LEU A 45 2.54 -8.11 11.04
N ALA A 46 1.28 -7.99 11.44
CA ALA A 46 0.83 -8.20 12.81
C ALA A 46 1.20 -9.60 13.33
N VAL A 47 0.96 -10.63 12.51
CA VAL A 47 1.26 -12.03 12.87
C VAL A 47 2.77 -12.26 13.00
N ASN A 48 3.57 -11.78 12.05
CA ASN A 48 5.00 -12.08 12.01
C ASN A 48 5.85 -11.20 12.92
N ALA A 49 5.41 -9.96 13.24
CA ALA A 49 6.14 -9.05 14.12
C ALA A 49 5.96 -9.38 15.62
N GLN A 50 4.85 -10.00 16.02
CA GLN A 50 4.50 -10.22 17.43
C GLN A 50 5.61 -10.89 18.22
N LYS A 51 6.25 -11.93 17.68
CA LYS A 51 7.34 -12.66 18.35
C LYS A 51 8.57 -11.80 18.63
N TYR A 52 8.73 -10.70 17.90
CA TYR A 52 9.82 -9.73 18.06
C TYR A 52 9.41 -8.51 18.89
N LEU A 53 8.17 -8.45 19.37
CA LEU A 53 7.58 -7.35 20.14
C LEU A 53 7.25 -7.79 21.59
N ASN A 54 8.14 -8.52 22.25
CA ASN A 54 7.91 -9.08 23.60
C ASN A 54 6.60 -9.91 23.67
N ASN A 55 6.22 -10.57 22.57
CA ASN A 55 4.93 -11.24 22.37
C ASN A 55 3.70 -10.34 22.53
N GLN A 56 3.86 -9.01 22.54
CA GLN A 56 2.73 -8.11 22.54
C GLN A 56 2.01 -8.15 21.17
N PRO A 57 0.69 -8.33 21.14
CA PRO A 57 -0.04 -8.42 19.89
C PRO A 57 -0.12 -7.07 19.19
N MET A 58 -0.03 -7.10 17.87
CA MET A 58 -0.51 -6.00 17.02
C MET A 58 -1.97 -6.28 16.67
N VAL A 59 -2.86 -5.32 16.95
CA VAL A 59 -4.30 -5.44 16.73
C VAL A 59 -4.68 -4.62 15.48
N PRO A 60 -4.93 -5.28 14.33
CA PRO A 60 -5.36 -4.59 13.11
C PRO A 60 -6.77 -4.01 13.27
N VAL A 61 -6.92 -2.72 12.95
CA VAL A 61 -8.18 -1.99 12.99
C VAL A 61 -8.39 -1.27 11.66
N ASN A 62 -9.41 -1.67 10.90
CA ASN A 62 -9.75 -1.03 9.64
C ASN A 62 -10.51 0.29 9.89
N ARG A 63 -9.98 1.41 9.34
CA ARG A 63 -10.61 2.74 9.33
C ARG A 63 -10.62 3.30 7.92
N ALA A 64 -11.51 2.75 7.11
CA ALA A 64 -11.67 3.14 5.70
C ALA A 64 -12.39 4.49 5.55
N GLY A 65 -12.21 5.12 4.38
CA GLY A 65 -12.94 6.30 3.93
C GLY A 65 -12.01 7.37 3.35
N ALA A 66 -12.54 8.18 2.43
CA ALA A 66 -11.84 9.25 1.71
C ALA A 66 -10.47 8.78 1.18
N SER A 67 -10.46 7.66 0.43
CA SER A 67 -9.24 7.05 -0.14
C SER A 67 -8.12 6.79 0.89
N GLY A 68 -8.51 6.54 2.17
CA GLY A 68 -7.59 6.28 3.28
C GLY A 68 -7.27 7.49 4.15
N ALA A 69 -7.73 8.70 3.80
CA ALA A 69 -7.44 9.91 4.58
C ALA A 69 -7.98 9.83 6.02
N ILE A 70 -9.15 9.24 6.24
CA ILE A 70 -9.77 9.14 7.58
C ILE A 70 -8.87 8.35 8.55
N GLY A 71 -8.42 7.16 8.16
CA GLY A 71 -7.53 6.34 8.99
C GLY A 71 -6.15 6.98 9.18
N THR A 72 -5.64 7.64 8.15
CA THR A 72 -4.35 8.36 8.19
C THR A 72 -4.40 9.53 9.18
N MET A 73 -5.45 10.35 9.12
CA MET A 73 -5.67 11.46 10.06
C MET A 73 -5.86 10.98 11.50
N TRP A 74 -6.48 9.81 11.68
CA TRP A 74 -6.61 9.22 13.02
C TRP A 74 -5.24 8.99 13.65
N VAL A 75 -4.29 8.40 12.91
CA VAL A 75 -2.93 8.15 13.42
C VAL A 75 -2.14 9.45 13.56
N ARG A 76 -2.26 10.39 12.62
CA ARG A 76 -1.61 11.70 12.73
C ARG A 76 -1.90 12.39 14.06
N ASN A 77 -3.13 12.27 14.54
CA ASN A 77 -3.60 12.90 15.77
C ASN A 77 -3.47 12.01 17.02
N ALA A 78 -2.93 10.80 16.90
CA ALA A 78 -2.72 9.89 18.03
C ALA A 78 -1.54 10.34 18.89
N ALA A 79 -1.50 9.86 20.14
CA ALA A 79 -0.36 10.09 21.02
C ALA A 79 0.92 9.48 20.41
N PRO A 80 2.07 10.17 20.46
CA PRO A 80 3.32 9.68 19.89
C PRO A 80 4.03 8.71 20.85
N ASP A 81 3.31 7.71 21.37
CA ASP A 81 3.79 6.73 22.33
C ASP A 81 4.16 5.36 21.70
N GLY A 82 3.98 5.23 20.38
CA GLY A 82 4.25 4.00 19.63
C GLY A 82 3.14 2.95 19.67
N TYR A 83 2.04 3.16 20.38
CA TYR A 83 0.95 2.18 20.52
C TYR A 83 -0.20 2.35 19.51
N THR A 84 -0.12 3.38 18.67
CA THR A 84 -1.02 3.55 17.53
C THR A 84 -0.18 3.80 16.28
N LEU A 85 -0.16 2.83 15.38
CA LEU A 85 0.66 2.86 14.16
C LEU A 85 -0.22 2.74 12.90
N LEU A 86 0.30 3.17 11.76
CA LEU A 86 -0.38 3.23 10.48
C LEU A 86 0.24 2.26 9.48
N VAL A 87 -0.60 1.47 8.83
CA VAL A 87 -0.27 0.83 7.55
C VAL A 87 -0.39 1.91 6.47
N ALA A 88 0.69 2.65 6.26
CA ALA A 88 0.76 3.69 5.26
C ALA A 88 0.86 3.11 3.85
N ARG A 89 0.20 3.74 2.89
CA ARG A 89 0.12 3.28 1.50
C ARG A 89 0.50 4.39 0.53
N ILE A 90 0.85 4.00 -0.67
CA ILE A 90 1.07 4.91 -1.78
C ILE A 90 -0.09 5.90 -1.95
N ALA A 91 -1.34 5.44 -1.81
CA ALA A 91 -2.51 6.30 -1.91
C ALA A 91 -2.49 7.42 -0.88
N THR A 92 -2.19 7.11 0.39
CA THR A 92 -2.26 8.05 1.50
C THR A 92 -1.05 8.97 1.62
N HIS A 93 0.15 8.55 1.15
CA HIS A 93 1.38 9.31 1.36
C HIS A 93 2.08 9.78 0.07
N ALA A 94 1.56 9.41 -1.10
CA ALA A 94 2.08 9.91 -2.37
C ALA A 94 0.96 10.50 -3.24
N ILE A 95 -0.14 9.78 -3.46
CA ILE A 95 -1.18 10.18 -4.40
C ILE A 95 -2.09 11.27 -3.82
N LEU A 96 -2.72 11.04 -2.65
CA LEU A 96 -3.61 12.04 -2.05
C LEU A 96 -2.91 13.37 -1.76
N PRO A 97 -1.69 13.41 -1.17
CA PRO A 97 -0.98 14.67 -0.97
C PRO A 97 -0.65 15.42 -2.28
N ALA A 98 -0.54 14.70 -3.41
CA ALA A 98 -0.33 15.30 -4.71
C ALA A 98 -1.63 15.78 -5.39
N LEU A 99 -2.73 15.07 -5.14
CA LEU A 99 -4.02 15.25 -5.79
C LEU A 99 -4.88 16.31 -5.11
N GLU A 100 -4.98 16.26 -3.78
CA GLU A 100 -5.91 17.03 -2.95
C GLU A 100 -5.23 18.27 -2.36
N SER A 101 -5.50 19.44 -2.90
CA SER A 101 -4.92 20.71 -2.40
C SER A 101 -5.37 21.08 -0.97
N LYS A 102 -6.54 20.57 -0.54
CA LYS A 102 -7.12 20.82 0.79
C LYS A 102 -6.89 19.66 1.78
N LEU A 103 -5.98 18.74 1.46
CA LEU A 103 -5.68 17.63 2.36
C LEU A 103 -5.12 18.15 3.69
N GLN A 104 -5.67 17.67 4.81
CA GLN A 104 -5.36 18.18 6.16
C GLN A 104 -4.08 17.57 6.76
N TYR A 105 -3.27 16.88 5.99
CA TYR A 105 -1.96 16.37 6.39
C TYR A 105 -0.98 16.42 5.22
N LYS A 106 0.32 16.43 5.53
CA LYS A 106 1.40 16.29 4.56
C LYS A 106 2.02 14.90 4.67
N TRP A 107 2.53 14.36 3.58
CA TRP A 107 3.14 13.03 3.54
C TRP A 107 4.32 12.87 4.54
N ASN A 108 5.04 13.95 4.83
CA ASN A 108 6.24 13.98 5.66
C ASN A 108 6.01 14.40 7.12
N GLU A 109 4.77 14.49 7.58
CA GLU A 109 4.46 14.79 8.98
C GLU A 109 4.61 13.56 9.90
N PHE A 110 4.59 12.37 9.35
CA PHE A 110 4.61 11.10 10.10
C PHE A 110 6.04 10.66 10.41
N THR A 111 6.21 9.91 11.51
CA THR A 111 7.47 9.24 11.81
C THR A 111 7.57 7.97 10.96
N MET A 112 8.54 7.93 10.04
CA MET A 112 8.81 6.76 9.21
C MET A 112 9.46 5.66 10.05
N LEU A 113 8.92 4.44 9.99
CA LEU A 113 9.51 3.27 10.68
C LEU A 113 10.19 2.33 9.68
N SER A 114 9.47 1.88 8.66
CA SER A 114 10.04 1.09 7.57
C SER A 114 9.10 1.02 6.37
N LEU A 115 9.63 1.05 5.16
CA LEU A 115 9.00 0.37 4.03
C LEU A 115 8.97 -1.12 4.36
N ILE A 116 7.86 -1.80 4.07
CA ILE A 116 7.72 -3.22 4.43
C ILE A 116 7.52 -4.13 3.21
N GLU A 117 6.88 -3.62 2.17
CA GLU A 117 6.70 -4.37 0.93
C GLU A 117 6.51 -3.45 -0.28
N LEU A 118 6.81 -3.98 -1.45
CA LEU A 118 6.39 -3.46 -2.74
C LEU A 118 5.27 -4.33 -3.29
N ASN A 119 4.28 -3.71 -3.93
CA ASN A 119 3.12 -4.38 -4.49
C ASN A 119 3.11 -4.18 -6.00
N PRO A 120 3.47 -5.19 -6.78
CA PRO A 120 3.37 -5.17 -8.22
C PRO A 120 1.94 -4.91 -8.69
N TYR A 121 1.80 -4.24 -9.83
CA TYR A 121 0.52 -4.06 -10.51
C TYR A 121 0.41 -5.02 -11.67
N ILE A 122 -0.81 -5.51 -11.88
CA ILE A 122 -1.18 -6.30 -13.05
C ILE A 122 -2.30 -5.55 -13.76
N CYS A 123 -2.15 -5.26 -15.05
CA CYS A 123 -3.24 -4.81 -15.89
C CYS A 123 -3.84 -6.03 -16.59
N PHE A 124 -5.16 -6.16 -16.54
CA PHE A 124 -5.85 -7.40 -16.92
C PHE A 124 -7.25 -7.15 -17.47
N VAL A 125 -7.74 -8.14 -18.19
CA VAL A 125 -9.10 -8.28 -18.71
C VAL A 125 -9.71 -9.59 -18.25
N ARG A 126 -10.99 -9.84 -18.50
CA ARG A 126 -11.61 -11.14 -18.29
C ARG A 126 -10.95 -12.22 -19.16
N GLY A 127 -10.84 -13.45 -18.68
CA GLY A 127 -10.07 -14.51 -19.34
C GLY A 127 -10.59 -14.88 -20.74
N ASP A 128 -11.89 -14.80 -20.98
CA ASP A 128 -12.56 -15.04 -22.26
C ASP A 128 -12.69 -13.81 -23.16
N ALA A 129 -12.22 -12.63 -22.70
CA ALA A 129 -12.24 -11.43 -23.53
C ALA A 129 -11.42 -11.63 -24.82
N PRO A 130 -11.83 -11.03 -25.95
CA PRO A 130 -11.11 -11.12 -27.24
C PRO A 130 -9.74 -10.43 -27.18
N ILE A 131 -9.46 -9.64 -26.16
CA ILE A 131 -8.22 -8.88 -25.95
C ILE A 131 -7.16 -9.80 -25.34
N ARG A 132 -6.00 -9.95 -25.99
CA ARG A 132 -4.92 -10.85 -25.60
C ARG A 132 -3.63 -10.16 -25.23
N SER A 133 -3.49 -8.85 -25.55
CA SER A 133 -2.30 -8.05 -25.27
C SER A 133 -2.64 -6.63 -24.89
N ALA A 134 -1.64 -5.92 -24.30
CA ALA A 134 -1.78 -4.49 -24.00
C ALA A 134 -2.04 -3.67 -25.27
N ALA A 135 -1.38 -4.01 -26.38
CA ALA A 135 -1.58 -3.34 -27.67
C ALA A 135 -3.02 -3.54 -28.19
N GLU A 136 -3.58 -4.74 -28.07
CA GLU A 136 -4.98 -4.99 -28.45
C GLU A 136 -5.96 -4.22 -27.57
N LEU A 137 -5.70 -4.09 -26.26
CA LEU A 137 -6.52 -3.26 -25.37
C LEU A 137 -6.48 -1.79 -25.80
N VAL A 138 -5.31 -1.24 -26.10
CA VAL A 138 -5.16 0.13 -26.60
C VAL A 138 -5.92 0.33 -27.90
N ASN A 139 -5.81 -0.62 -28.85
CA ASN A 139 -6.53 -0.54 -30.12
C ASN A 139 -8.04 -0.60 -29.92
N ALA A 140 -8.53 -1.47 -29.03
CA ALA A 140 -9.96 -1.57 -28.70
C ALA A 140 -10.51 -0.27 -28.10
N ILE A 141 -9.75 0.35 -27.16
CA ILE A 141 -10.11 1.63 -26.55
C ILE A 141 -10.13 2.74 -27.63
N ARG A 142 -9.10 2.80 -28.47
CA ARG A 142 -8.96 3.82 -29.53
C ARG A 142 -10.07 3.72 -30.57
N ALA A 143 -10.45 2.51 -30.96
CA ALA A 143 -11.52 2.27 -31.91
C ALA A 143 -12.93 2.58 -31.37
N ASN A 144 -13.08 2.62 -30.04
CA ASN A 144 -14.37 2.80 -29.37
C ASN A 144 -14.28 3.84 -28.25
N PRO A 145 -14.01 5.13 -28.54
CA PRO A 145 -13.84 6.16 -27.51
C PRO A 145 -15.07 6.27 -26.62
N GLY A 146 -14.85 6.25 -25.29
CA GLY A 146 -15.90 6.36 -24.28
C GLY A 146 -16.79 5.12 -24.11
N LYS A 147 -16.57 4.04 -24.85
CA LYS A 147 -17.39 2.81 -24.77
C LYS A 147 -16.81 1.78 -23.79
N LEU A 148 -15.48 1.71 -23.68
CA LEU A 148 -14.85 0.83 -22.69
C LEU A 148 -14.75 1.55 -21.35
N ASN A 149 -14.77 0.75 -20.29
CA ASN A 149 -14.62 1.24 -18.92
C ASN A 149 -13.59 0.42 -18.15
N PHE A 150 -13.07 1.01 -17.09
CA PHE A 150 -12.11 0.35 -16.20
C PHE A 150 -12.50 0.49 -14.72
N ALA A 151 -12.21 -0.56 -13.94
CA ALA A 151 -12.46 -0.53 -12.49
C ALA A 151 -11.30 0.12 -11.73
N THR A 152 -11.65 0.87 -10.69
CA THR A 152 -10.72 1.47 -9.74
C THR A 152 -11.30 1.49 -8.34
N ALA A 153 -10.45 1.59 -7.31
CA ALA A 153 -10.88 1.69 -5.92
C ALA A 153 -11.13 3.16 -5.46
N GLY A 154 -11.32 4.08 -6.43
CA GLY A 154 -11.55 5.51 -6.18
C GLY A 154 -10.55 6.40 -6.91
N ILE A 155 -10.88 7.68 -7.10
CA ILE A 155 -10.08 8.65 -7.89
C ILE A 155 -8.66 8.80 -7.35
N GLY A 156 -8.49 8.94 -6.03
CA GLY A 156 -7.18 9.12 -5.37
C GLY A 156 -6.45 7.81 -5.09
N THR A 157 -6.74 6.72 -5.80
CA THR A 157 -6.11 5.42 -5.58
C THR A 157 -5.09 5.09 -6.64
N SER A 158 -4.17 4.23 -6.28
CA SER A 158 -3.12 3.74 -7.17
C SER A 158 -3.68 2.95 -8.37
N GLN A 159 -4.79 2.25 -8.22
CA GLN A 159 -5.50 1.57 -9.31
C GLN A 159 -6.00 2.56 -10.36
N ASN A 160 -6.54 3.69 -9.91
CA ASN A 160 -6.96 4.77 -10.81
C ASN A 160 -5.75 5.35 -11.57
N MET A 161 -4.70 5.69 -10.83
CA MET A 161 -3.48 6.25 -11.40
C MET A 161 -2.80 5.28 -12.39
N ALA A 162 -2.74 3.98 -12.05
CA ALA A 162 -2.17 2.96 -12.92
C ALA A 162 -2.93 2.87 -14.25
N SER A 163 -4.26 2.78 -14.21
CA SER A 163 -5.09 2.69 -15.41
C SER A 163 -5.02 3.96 -16.27
N GLN A 164 -5.09 5.14 -15.65
CA GLN A 164 -5.00 6.41 -16.37
C GLN A 164 -3.60 6.64 -16.97
N TYR A 165 -2.54 6.32 -16.21
CA TYR A 165 -1.18 6.48 -16.71
C TYR A 165 -0.87 5.52 -17.85
N PHE A 166 -1.35 4.27 -17.77
CA PHE A 166 -1.28 3.35 -18.90
C PHE A 166 -1.92 3.93 -20.16
N MET A 167 -3.13 4.48 -20.05
CA MET A 167 -3.80 5.14 -21.18
C MET A 167 -3.01 6.35 -21.69
N THR A 168 -2.47 7.18 -20.81
CA THR A 168 -1.64 8.34 -21.16
C THR A 168 -0.40 7.92 -21.94
N LEU A 169 0.33 6.89 -21.49
CA LEU A 169 1.49 6.34 -22.20
C LEU A 169 1.12 5.77 -23.59
N ALA A 170 -0.13 5.31 -23.76
CA ALA A 170 -0.66 4.86 -25.04
C ALA A 170 -1.15 6.00 -25.95
N GLY A 171 -0.99 7.27 -25.55
CA GLY A 171 -1.49 8.44 -26.27
C GLY A 171 -3.02 8.56 -26.24
N LEU A 172 -3.68 7.98 -25.23
CA LEU A 172 -5.11 8.08 -25.00
C LEU A 172 -5.40 9.15 -23.93
N THR A 173 -6.56 9.78 -24.00
CA THR A 173 -7.04 10.75 -23.02
C THR A 173 -8.02 10.11 -22.04
N LYS A 174 -8.39 10.83 -20.98
CA LYS A 174 -9.41 10.41 -20.00
C LYS A 174 -10.77 10.13 -20.61
N ASP A 175 -11.06 10.69 -21.80
CA ASP A 175 -12.35 10.55 -22.47
C ASP A 175 -12.45 9.26 -23.32
N HIS A 176 -11.33 8.55 -23.51
CA HIS A 176 -11.31 7.31 -24.27
C HIS A 176 -11.84 6.09 -23.49
N ALA A 177 -11.77 6.10 -22.14
CA ALA A 177 -12.37 5.05 -21.31
C ALA A 177 -12.86 5.64 -19.98
N VAL A 178 -13.97 5.10 -19.47
CA VAL A 178 -14.66 5.61 -18.27
C VAL A 178 -14.20 4.85 -17.03
N GLY A 179 -13.75 5.56 -15.99
CA GLY A 179 -13.40 4.97 -14.69
C GLY A 179 -14.65 4.71 -13.84
N ILE A 180 -14.86 3.46 -13.43
CA ILE A 180 -15.89 3.05 -12.49
C ILE A 180 -15.26 2.77 -11.12
N HIS A 181 -15.79 3.43 -10.08
CA HIS A 181 -15.17 3.44 -8.76
C HIS A 181 -15.85 2.45 -7.81
N PHE A 182 -15.06 1.59 -7.18
CA PHE A 182 -15.45 0.58 -6.19
C PHE A 182 -14.80 0.92 -4.83
N LYS A 183 -15.13 0.16 -3.79
CA LYS A 183 -14.64 0.44 -2.42
C LYS A 183 -13.23 -0.09 -2.13
N GLY A 184 -12.72 -1.03 -2.94
CA GLY A 184 -11.41 -1.62 -2.71
C GLY A 184 -10.95 -2.56 -3.82
N GLY A 185 -9.69 -3.00 -3.76
CA GLY A 185 -9.05 -3.83 -4.78
C GLY A 185 -9.74 -5.17 -5.03
N GLY A 186 -10.34 -5.79 -4.01
CA GLY A 186 -11.12 -7.01 -4.19
C GLY A 186 -12.33 -6.81 -5.09
N GLU A 187 -13.09 -5.73 -4.89
CA GLU A 187 -14.25 -5.39 -5.72
C GLU A 187 -13.84 -5.03 -7.15
N VAL A 188 -12.69 -4.34 -7.33
CA VAL A 188 -12.11 -4.05 -8.65
C VAL A 188 -11.89 -5.33 -9.47
N THR A 189 -11.28 -6.34 -8.84
CA THR A 189 -11.03 -7.64 -9.50
C THR A 189 -12.35 -8.35 -9.80
N THR A 190 -13.29 -8.37 -8.84
CA THR A 190 -14.62 -8.99 -9.01
C THR A 190 -15.42 -8.33 -10.12
N ALA A 191 -15.35 -7.00 -10.28
CA ALA A 191 -16.07 -6.26 -11.32
C ALA A 191 -15.63 -6.67 -12.74
N VAL A 192 -14.33 -6.94 -12.95
CA VAL A 192 -13.83 -7.47 -14.25
C VAL A 192 -14.29 -8.91 -14.46
N LEU A 193 -14.20 -9.75 -13.43
CA LEU A 193 -14.70 -11.14 -13.48
C LEU A 193 -16.19 -11.22 -13.85
N ALA A 194 -17.00 -10.33 -13.28
CA ALA A 194 -18.43 -10.25 -13.52
C ALA A 194 -18.81 -9.51 -14.83
N ALA A 195 -17.83 -9.11 -15.65
CA ALA A 195 -18.03 -8.34 -16.87
C ALA A 195 -18.77 -6.99 -16.67
N GLN A 196 -18.74 -6.44 -15.47
CA GLN A 196 -19.28 -5.10 -15.18
C GLN A 196 -18.40 -4.00 -15.78
N VAL A 197 -17.11 -4.29 -15.97
CA VAL A 197 -16.11 -3.42 -16.59
C VAL A 197 -15.20 -4.23 -17.51
N ASN A 198 -14.53 -3.54 -18.44
CA ASN A 198 -13.75 -4.20 -19.48
C ASN A 198 -12.33 -4.57 -19.04
N PHE A 199 -11.67 -3.71 -18.25
CA PHE A 199 -10.31 -3.93 -17.77
C PHE A 199 -10.05 -3.26 -16.40
N ALA A 200 -8.93 -3.57 -15.82
CA ALA A 200 -8.40 -2.87 -14.65
C ALA A 200 -6.88 -3.03 -14.55
N CYS A 201 -6.23 -2.13 -13.82
CA CYS A 201 -4.88 -2.33 -13.29
C CYS A 201 -4.99 -2.38 -11.77
N ASN A 202 -4.59 -3.51 -11.16
CA ASN A 202 -4.75 -3.72 -9.72
C ASN A 202 -3.53 -4.42 -9.12
N ASN A 203 -3.41 -4.38 -7.79
CA ASN A 203 -2.32 -5.03 -7.07
C ASN A 203 -2.33 -6.55 -7.28
N ALA A 204 -1.16 -7.12 -7.46
CA ALA A 204 -0.93 -8.53 -7.75
C ALA A 204 -1.64 -9.51 -6.80
N PRO A 205 -1.69 -9.30 -5.46
CA PRO A 205 -2.35 -10.23 -4.54
C PRO A 205 -3.79 -10.58 -4.90
N THR A 206 -4.55 -9.59 -5.39
CA THR A 206 -5.97 -9.78 -5.73
C THR A 206 -6.19 -10.37 -7.12
N VAL A 207 -5.16 -10.40 -7.96
CA VAL A 207 -5.26 -10.77 -9.39
C VAL A 207 -4.63 -12.13 -9.68
N ILE A 208 -3.47 -12.45 -9.08
CA ILE A 208 -2.70 -13.68 -9.35
C ILE A 208 -3.55 -14.95 -9.26
N PRO A 209 -4.38 -15.17 -8.22
CA PRO A 209 -5.19 -16.38 -8.11
C PRO A 209 -6.12 -16.58 -9.32
N GLN A 210 -6.68 -15.50 -9.83
CA GLN A 210 -7.62 -15.49 -10.95
C GLN A 210 -6.91 -15.69 -12.30
N VAL A 211 -5.70 -15.15 -12.44
CA VAL A 211 -4.85 -15.38 -13.62
C VAL A 211 -4.44 -16.85 -13.69
N ARG A 212 -4.02 -17.43 -12.57
CA ARG A 212 -3.70 -18.88 -12.49
C ARG A 212 -4.90 -19.78 -12.79
N ALA A 213 -6.09 -19.36 -12.39
CA ALA A 213 -7.34 -20.09 -12.68
C ALA A 213 -7.83 -19.88 -14.13
N GLY A 214 -7.19 -19.00 -14.91
CA GLY A 214 -7.60 -18.66 -16.28
C GLY A 214 -8.87 -17.81 -16.37
N THR A 215 -9.47 -17.40 -15.24
CA THR A 215 -10.67 -16.56 -15.19
C THR A 215 -10.39 -15.09 -15.51
N LEU A 216 -9.15 -14.64 -15.27
CA LEU A 216 -8.61 -13.37 -15.77
C LEU A 216 -7.41 -13.62 -16.68
N ARG A 217 -7.19 -12.70 -17.62
CA ARG A 217 -5.99 -12.64 -18.44
C ARG A 217 -5.19 -11.40 -18.10
N ALA A 218 -3.98 -11.59 -17.56
CA ALA A 218 -3.01 -10.53 -17.37
C ALA A 218 -2.44 -10.11 -18.72
N LEU A 219 -2.36 -8.82 -18.97
CA LEU A 219 -1.79 -8.23 -20.18
C LEU A 219 -0.33 -7.82 -19.97
N PHE A 220 -0.01 -7.36 -18.77
CA PHE A 220 1.35 -7.09 -18.31
C PHE A 220 1.38 -6.91 -16.78
N VAL A 221 2.58 -6.96 -16.24
CA VAL A 221 2.89 -6.73 -14.81
C VAL A 221 3.95 -5.65 -14.64
N THR A 222 3.89 -4.89 -13.54
CA THR A 222 4.91 -3.90 -13.19
C THR A 222 5.59 -4.25 -11.86
N PRO A 223 6.85 -3.85 -11.62
CA PRO A 223 7.82 -3.30 -12.59
C PRO A 223 8.51 -4.39 -13.41
N ALA A 224 8.46 -5.66 -13.00
CA ALA A 224 9.13 -6.79 -13.62
C ALA A 224 8.22 -8.03 -13.59
N ARG A 225 8.59 -9.08 -14.34
CA ARG A 225 7.89 -10.38 -14.31
C ARG A 225 7.81 -10.93 -12.89
N LEU A 226 6.71 -11.61 -12.58
CA LEU A 226 6.49 -12.27 -11.29
C LEU A 226 6.70 -13.78 -11.43
N PRO A 227 7.43 -14.43 -10.50
CA PRO A 227 7.62 -15.87 -10.49
C PRO A 227 6.30 -16.66 -10.46
N GLU A 228 5.27 -16.08 -9.85
CA GLU A 228 3.94 -16.71 -9.71
C GLU A 228 3.17 -16.82 -11.03
N ILE A 229 3.50 -15.98 -12.02
CA ILE A 229 2.88 -15.90 -13.35
C ILE A 229 3.95 -15.60 -14.41
N PRO A 230 4.94 -16.48 -14.61
CA PRO A 230 6.16 -16.22 -15.38
C PRO A 230 5.89 -15.94 -16.87
N ASP A 231 4.77 -16.40 -17.40
CA ASP A 231 4.39 -16.22 -18.80
C ASP A 231 3.83 -14.80 -19.09
N VAL A 232 3.48 -14.04 -18.06
CA VAL A 232 2.97 -12.69 -18.20
C VAL A 232 4.13 -11.71 -18.43
N PRO A 233 4.13 -10.93 -19.53
CA PRO A 233 5.20 -9.98 -19.78
C PRO A 233 5.25 -8.86 -18.75
N SER A 234 6.43 -8.31 -18.52
CA SER A 234 6.57 -7.03 -17.84
C SER A 234 5.97 -5.89 -18.69
N ALA A 235 5.64 -4.79 -18.07
CA ALA A 235 5.13 -3.62 -18.81
C ALA A 235 6.13 -3.10 -19.87
N ALA A 236 7.44 -3.18 -19.60
CA ALA A 236 8.47 -2.82 -20.57
C ALA A 236 8.45 -3.75 -21.79
N GLU A 237 8.34 -5.07 -21.60
CA GLU A 237 8.22 -6.06 -22.68
C GLU A 237 6.92 -5.90 -23.46
N ALA A 238 5.85 -5.43 -22.80
CA ALA A 238 4.56 -5.13 -23.43
C ALA A 238 4.54 -3.76 -24.16
N GLY A 239 5.67 -3.03 -24.21
CA GLY A 239 5.81 -1.76 -24.91
C GLY A 239 5.53 -0.51 -24.06
N PHE A 240 5.38 -0.66 -22.75
CA PHE A 240 5.06 0.43 -21.81
C PHE A 240 6.09 0.57 -20.68
N PRO A 241 7.39 0.84 -20.99
CA PRO A 241 8.44 0.92 -19.97
C PRO A 241 8.17 1.99 -18.91
N GLY A 242 7.44 3.06 -19.23
CA GLY A 242 7.04 4.10 -18.28
C GLY A 242 6.18 3.57 -17.14
N MET A 243 5.44 2.47 -17.32
CA MET A 243 4.64 1.84 -16.28
C MET A 243 5.50 1.23 -15.15
N ASN A 244 6.80 1.02 -15.35
CA ASN A 244 7.70 0.53 -14.29
C ASN A 244 7.80 1.50 -13.10
N ALA A 245 7.47 2.78 -13.30
CA ALA A 245 7.38 3.77 -12.23
C ALA A 245 6.15 3.54 -11.29
N ILE A 246 5.17 2.77 -11.77
CA ILE A 246 3.95 2.46 -11.05
C ILE A 246 4.16 1.17 -10.26
N VAL A 247 4.47 1.32 -8.99
CA VAL A 247 4.56 0.22 -8.03
C VAL A 247 3.80 0.61 -6.77
N GLY A 248 2.93 -0.27 -6.30
CA GLY A 248 2.31 -0.12 -4.99
C GLY A 248 3.34 -0.34 -3.90
N TRP A 249 3.10 0.22 -2.73
CA TRP A 249 3.95 -0.01 -1.57
C TRP A 249 3.19 0.14 -0.26
N THR A 250 3.70 -0.53 0.76
CA THR A 250 3.23 -0.45 2.13
C THR A 250 4.40 -0.07 3.02
N ALA A 251 4.15 0.83 3.96
CA ALA A 251 5.11 1.19 5.00
C ALA A 251 4.44 1.19 6.37
N LEU A 252 5.20 0.94 7.43
CA LEU A 252 4.77 1.21 8.79
C LEU A 252 5.22 2.61 9.18
N MET A 253 4.28 3.41 9.67
CA MET A 253 4.53 4.77 10.14
C MET A 253 3.83 5.00 11.49
N GLY A 254 4.35 5.94 12.26
CA GLY A 254 3.70 6.41 13.48
C GLY A 254 3.27 7.85 13.39
N PRO A 255 2.56 8.36 14.41
CA PRO A 255 2.24 9.78 14.51
C PRO A 255 3.51 10.64 14.50
N PRO A 256 3.39 11.96 14.26
CA PRO A 256 4.52 12.89 14.36
C PRO A 256 5.21 12.79 15.72
N GLY A 257 6.56 12.74 15.72
CA GLY A 257 7.35 12.87 16.93
C GLY A 257 7.42 11.63 17.81
N LEU A 258 7.39 10.43 17.25
CA LEU A 258 7.68 9.21 18.04
C LEU A 258 9.03 9.31 18.75
N PRO A 259 9.13 8.84 20.02
CA PRO A 259 10.39 8.78 20.75
C PRO A 259 11.43 7.94 20.01
N ARG A 260 12.69 8.34 20.14
CA ARG A 260 13.82 7.65 19.50
C ARG A 260 13.88 6.17 19.86
N GLU A 261 13.62 5.82 21.11
CA GLU A 261 13.62 4.44 21.59
C GLU A 261 12.57 3.57 20.87
N VAL A 262 11.40 4.13 20.52
CA VAL A 262 10.36 3.43 19.75
C VAL A 262 10.86 3.16 18.33
N VAL A 263 11.49 4.16 17.69
CA VAL A 263 12.03 4.03 16.33
C VAL A 263 13.16 3.00 16.30
N GLU A 264 14.07 3.02 17.26
CA GLU A 264 15.17 2.06 17.40
C GLU A 264 14.64 0.64 17.63
N ARG A 265 13.61 0.49 18.47
CA ARG A 265 12.96 -0.81 18.72
C ARG A 265 12.35 -1.38 17.43
N TRP A 266 11.62 -0.57 16.67
CA TRP A 266 11.06 -1.00 15.38
C TRP A 266 12.14 -1.31 14.35
N THR A 267 13.21 -0.54 14.30
CA THR A 267 14.36 -0.84 13.44
C THR A 267 14.92 -2.24 13.73
N ALA A 268 15.10 -2.59 15.00
CA ALA A 268 15.55 -3.92 15.41
C ALA A 268 14.53 -5.03 15.02
N VAL A 269 13.24 -4.77 15.18
CA VAL A 269 12.16 -5.71 14.76
C VAL A 269 12.24 -5.96 13.26
N PHE A 270 12.37 -4.92 12.44
CA PHE A 270 12.45 -5.04 10.98
C PHE A 270 13.71 -5.74 10.51
N GLN A 271 14.85 -5.56 11.16
CA GLN A 271 16.07 -6.32 10.86
C GLN A 271 15.88 -7.83 11.05
N GLN A 272 15.08 -8.23 12.04
CA GLN A 272 14.73 -9.64 12.26
C GLN A 272 13.69 -10.13 11.25
N LEU A 273 12.64 -9.34 10.99
CA LEU A 273 11.63 -9.65 9.99
C LEU A 273 12.21 -9.83 8.58
N ALA A 274 13.22 -9.03 8.20
CA ALA A 274 13.87 -9.15 6.90
C ALA A 274 14.44 -10.55 6.62
N ARG A 275 14.80 -11.28 7.69
CA ARG A 275 15.35 -12.65 7.63
C ARG A 275 14.32 -13.72 8.00
N ASP A 276 13.09 -13.33 8.32
CA ASP A 276 12.05 -14.25 8.80
C ASP A 276 11.38 -14.98 7.64
N PRO A 277 11.47 -16.32 7.56
CA PRO A 277 10.83 -17.08 6.51
C PRO A 277 9.30 -16.93 6.47
N GLY A 278 8.64 -16.80 7.64
CA GLY A 278 7.19 -16.60 7.74
C GLY A 278 6.77 -15.29 7.11
N TRP A 279 7.52 -14.20 7.36
CA TRP A 279 7.32 -12.90 6.73
C TRP A 279 7.51 -12.97 5.20
N GLN A 280 8.61 -13.56 4.75
CA GLN A 280 8.90 -13.69 3.31
C GLN A 280 7.86 -14.52 2.58
N GLN A 281 7.49 -15.70 3.12
CA GLN A 281 6.45 -16.55 2.56
C GLN A 281 5.07 -15.89 2.60
N GLY A 282 4.76 -15.14 3.67
CA GLY A 282 3.53 -14.38 3.80
C GLY A 282 3.40 -13.36 2.67
N ASN A 283 4.45 -12.55 2.41
CA ASN A 283 4.47 -11.59 1.32
C ASN A 283 4.35 -12.27 -0.05
N ALA A 284 5.14 -13.32 -0.30
CA ALA A 284 5.10 -14.05 -1.57
C ALA A 284 3.70 -14.64 -1.85
N ARG A 285 3.03 -15.23 -0.84
CA ARG A 285 1.65 -15.73 -1.00
C ARG A 285 0.66 -14.61 -1.36
N LEU A 286 0.90 -13.40 -0.88
CA LEU A 286 0.11 -12.22 -1.21
C LEU A 286 0.55 -11.56 -2.54
N GLY A 287 1.58 -12.10 -3.23
CA GLY A 287 2.12 -11.52 -4.46
C GLY A 287 2.84 -10.19 -4.22
N GLY A 288 3.25 -9.94 -2.98
CA GLY A 288 4.07 -8.80 -2.58
C GLY A 288 5.56 -9.16 -2.55
N ILE A 289 6.40 -8.16 -2.69
CA ILE A 289 7.86 -8.29 -2.59
C ILE A 289 8.28 -7.67 -1.25
N ALA A 290 8.84 -8.47 -0.35
CA ALA A 290 9.38 -7.96 0.92
C ALA A 290 10.48 -6.92 0.64
N ALA A 291 10.34 -5.73 1.23
CA ALA A 291 11.20 -4.58 0.91
C ALA A 291 11.51 -3.74 2.16
N ILE A 292 11.96 -4.39 3.22
CA ILE A 292 12.29 -3.72 4.48
C ILE A 292 13.45 -2.75 4.26
N ARG A 293 13.25 -1.49 4.66
CA ARG A 293 14.23 -0.40 4.58
C ARG A 293 14.33 0.33 5.91
N SER A 294 15.47 0.97 6.14
CA SER A 294 15.65 1.87 7.28
C SER A 294 14.68 3.07 7.23
N PRO A 295 14.43 3.76 8.36
CA PRO A 295 13.61 4.96 8.37
C PRO A 295 14.02 6.02 7.35
N ALA A 296 15.34 6.30 7.24
CA ALA A 296 15.87 7.29 6.31
C ALA A 296 15.69 6.89 4.83
N GLU A 297 15.91 5.61 4.50
CA GLU A 297 15.67 5.07 3.16
C GLU A 297 14.18 5.06 2.82
N THR A 298 13.32 4.78 3.81
CA THR A 298 11.87 4.84 3.67
C THR A 298 11.41 6.26 3.36
N GLU A 299 11.90 7.25 4.12
CA GLU A 299 11.56 8.67 3.88
C GLU A 299 11.97 9.12 2.49
N ARG A 300 13.21 8.80 2.06
CA ARG A 300 13.69 9.11 0.70
C ARG A 300 12.80 8.48 -0.36
N PHE A 301 12.45 7.21 -0.21
CA PHE A 301 11.58 6.51 -1.14
C PHE A 301 10.19 7.13 -1.22
N VAL A 302 9.56 7.44 -0.07
CA VAL A 302 8.23 8.06 -0.02
C VAL A 302 8.25 9.45 -0.66
N ARG A 303 9.33 10.22 -0.46
CA ARG A 303 9.55 11.52 -1.11
C ARG A 303 9.59 11.38 -2.64
N GLU A 304 10.41 10.46 -3.15
CA GLU A 304 10.53 10.18 -4.58
C GLU A 304 9.19 9.78 -5.19
N GLN A 305 8.42 8.96 -4.47
CA GLN A 305 7.07 8.56 -4.87
C GLN A 305 6.11 9.75 -4.87
N PHE A 306 6.10 10.58 -3.82
CA PHE A 306 5.28 11.78 -3.79
C PHE A 306 5.60 12.72 -4.97
N GLU A 307 6.88 12.98 -5.24
CA GLU A 307 7.31 13.82 -6.35
C GLU A 307 6.89 13.25 -7.72
N LEU A 308 6.99 11.92 -7.89
CA LEU A 308 6.51 11.23 -9.08
C LEU A 308 5.01 11.49 -9.28
N TYR A 309 4.19 11.20 -8.25
CA TYR A 309 2.73 11.38 -8.37
C TYR A 309 2.32 12.85 -8.49
N ASN A 310 3.05 13.77 -7.89
CA ASN A 310 2.82 15.20 -8.08
C ASN A 310 3.03 15.63 -9.53
N ARG A 311 4.05 15.07 -10.24
CA ARG A 311 4.22 15.27 -11.68
C ARG A 311 3.11 14.62 -12.49
N LEU A 312 2.73 13.36 -12.15
CA LEU A 312 1.67 12.63 -12.88
C LEU A 312 0.30 13.33 -12.76
N VAL A 313 -0.05 13.79 -11.57
CA VAL A 313 -1.29 14.54 -11.31
C VAL A 313 -1.32 15.82 -12.15
N GLY A 314 -0.19 16.53 -12.28
CA GLY A 314 -0.06 17.70 -13.16
C GLY A 314 -0.22 17.35 -14.64
N MET A 315 0.44 16.28 -15.11
CA MET A 315 0.34 15.80 -16.50
C MET A 315 -1.08 15.36 -16.88
N LEU A 316 -1.79 14.73 -15.96
CA LEU A 316 -3.16 14.26 -16.16
C LEU A 316 -4.21 15.36 -16.00
N GLY A 317 -3.85 16.53 -15.44
CA GLY A 317 -4.77 17.63 -15.20
C GLY A 317 -5.89 17.30 -14.21
N ILE A 318 -5.62 16.44 -13.21
CA ILE A 318 -6.63 15.89 -12.29
C ILE A 318 -6.53 16.43 -10.85
N ARG A 319 -5.72 17.45 -10.60
CA ARG A 319 -5.59 18.07 -9.27
C ARG A 319 -6.93 18.67 -8.83
N GLN A 320 -7.29 18.43 -7.53
CA GLN A 320 -8.56 18.84 -6.91
C GLN A 320 -8.34 19.92 -5.84
#